data_ab4bd9c51aaec3b1f7f3ee7e875bed8d
#
_entry.id   ab4bd9c51aaec3b1f7f3ee7e875bed8d
#
_cell.length_a   1.000
_cell.length_b   1.000
_cell.length_c   1.000
_cell.angle_alpha   90.00
_cell.angle_beta   90.00
_cell.angle_gamma   90.00
#
_symmetry.space_group_name_H-M   'P 1'
#
loop_
_entity.id
_entity.type
_entity.pdbx_description
1 polymer ?
#
loop_
_entity_poly.entity_id
_entity_poly.type
_entity_poly.pdbx_seq_one_letter_code
_entity_poly.pdbx_strand_id
1 'polypeptide(L)'
;MKKYFYFFAFFLSVFSFAQSNITVTQVENSTDPQVIANFIKANPNHPKTPESKRKLIAVINSDKTPKQQAQMAKHNVKPNNTEKLKTAIKKDIAKDGSNDKHKRTADLLNHLFNTDPSSKTAYVQIINKSKCNLIVKISGKKFYNLDVPANNQNFVLVDKGNYSLTTSVCDAKYSSNKNIGKDIVVTLN
;
A
#
# COMPACT_ATOMS: atom_id res chain seq x y z
N MET A 1 4.07 52.62 32.43
CA MET A 1 3.95 51.18 32.35
C MET A 1 2.89 50.79 31.34
N LYS A 2 3.12 50.99 30.03
CA LYS A 2 2.20 50.66 28.91
C LYS A 2 2.99 50.51 27.61
N LYS A 3 3.86 49.47 27.46
CA LYS A 3 4.61 49.29 26.20
C LYS A 3 4.95 47.81 25.83
N TYR A 4 4.32 46.80 26.44
CA TYR A 4 4.68 45.38 26.12
C TYR A 4 3.52 44.52 25.65
N PHE A 5 2.44 45.12 25.11
CA PHE A 5 1.26 44.35 24.72
C PHE A 5 1.10 44.06 23.20
N TYR A 6 2.09 44.46 22.39
CA TYR A 6 1.98 44.32 20.91
C TYR A 6 2.86 43.23 20.30
N PHE A 7 3.54 42.43 21.14
CA PHE A 7 4.46 41.41 20.61
C PHE A 7 3.91 39.97 20.61
N PHE A 8 2.67 39.77 21.08
CA PHE A 8 2.05 38.41 21.14
C PHE A 8 1.06 38.09 20.04
N ALA A 9 0.81 39.01 19.12
CA ALA A 9 -0.22 38.84 18.07
C ALA A 9 0.32 38.37 16.71
N PHE A 10 1.64 38.07 16.58
CA PHE A 10 2.25 37.77 15.27
C PHE A 10 2.70 36.32 15.09
N PHE A 11 2.36 35.41 15.99
CA PHE A 11 2.78 34.00 15.89
C PHE A 11 1.66 33.03 15.50
N LEU A 12 0.54 33.55 14.98
CA LEU A 12 -0.60 32.76 14.51
C LEU A 12 -0.69 32.75 12.96
N SER A 13 0.42 32.55 12.28
CA SER A 13 0.34 32.41 10.84
C SER A 13 1.21 31.29 10.35
N VAL A 14 0.56 30.45 9.55
CA VAL A 14 1.12 29.52 8.58
C VAL A 14 1.45 28.13 9.11
N PHE A 15 0.48 27.41 9.63
CA PHE A 15 0.40 26.00 9.27
C PHE A 15 -0.26 25.91 7.88
N SER A 16 0.48 26.35 6.86
CA SER A 16 0.19 25.94 5.50
C SER A 16 0.47 24.44 5.45
N PHE A 17 -0.57 23.62 5.58
CA PHE A 17 -0.53 22.24 5.14
C PHE A 17 -0.15 22.29 3.65
N ALA A 18 1.09 21.99 3.34
CA ALA A 18 1.51 21.68 1.99
C ALA A 18 0.78 20.38 1.59
N GLN A 19 -0.45 20.50 1.12
CA GLN A 19 -1.11 19.45 0.37
C GLN A 19 -0.28 19.30 -0.90
N SER A 20 0.55 18.28 -0.95
CA SER A 20 1.22 17.88 -2.17
C SER A 20 0.11 17.54 -3.18
N ASN A 21 -0.13 18.44 -4.14
CA ASN A 21 -1.08 18.20 -5.22
C ASN A 21 -0.54 17.06 -6.09
N ILE A 22 -1.00 15.84 -5.79
CA ILE A 22 -0.66 14.65 -6.58
C ILE A 22 -1.30 14.83 -7.95
N THR A 23 -0.47 14.89 -9.00
CA THR A 23 -0.95 15.05 -10.36
C THR A 23 -1.49 13.75 -10.95
N VAL A 24 -2.35 13.84 -11.95
CA VAL A 24 -2.90 12.67 -12.67
C VAL A 24 -1.78 11.79 -13.23
N THR A 25 -0.75 12.41 -13.82
CA THR A 25 0.42 11.68 -14.37
C THR A 25 1.18 10.91 -13.29
N GLN A 26 1.31 11.47 -12.09
CA GLN A 26 1.92 10.76 -10.98
C GLN A 26 1.10 9.53 -10.55
N VAL A 27 -0.23 9.64 -10.55
CA VAL A 27 -1.12 8.52 -10.24
C VAL A 27 -1.09 7.46 -11.33
N GLU A 28 -1.09 7.84 -12.59
CA GLU A 28 -1.05 6.93 -13.73
C GLU A 28 0.25 6.09 -13.75
N ASN A 29 1.37 6.65 -13.33
CA ASN A 29 2.66 5.98 -13.27
C ASN A 29 2.97 5.32 -11.91
N SER A 30 2.21 5.65 -10.85
CA SER A 30 2.46 5.13 -9.51
C SER A 30 1.97 3.70 -9.36
N THR A 31 2.77 2.87 -8.70
CA THR A 31 2.39 1.55 -8.18
C THR A 31 2.22 1.58 -6.65
N ASP A 32 2.33 2.76 -6.04
CA ASP A 32 2.12 2.95 -4.62
C ASP A 32 0.62 3.15 -4.32
N PRO A 33 -0.02 2.23 -3.58
CA PRO A 33 -1.43 2.36 -3.22
C PRO A 33 -1.74 3.64 -2.44
N GLN A 34 -0.79 4.15 -1.66
CA GLN A 34 -0.98 5.35 -0.84
C GLN A 34 -1.07 6.60 -1.69
N VAL A 35 -0.23 6.72 -2.73
CA VAL A 35 -0.28 7.83 -3.70
C VAL A 35 -1.62 7.84 -4.43
N ILE A 36 -2.07 6.66 -4.90
CA ILE A 36 -3.33 6.51 -5.62
C ILE A 36 -4.52 6.84 -4.71
N ALA A 37 -4.52 6.34 -3.46
CA ALA A 37 -5.58 6.61 -2.50
C ALA A 37 -5.66 8.11 -2.12
N ASN A 38 -4.52 8.78 -1.93
CA ASN A 38 -4.48 10.21 -1.62
C ASN A 38 -5.04 11.06 -2.76
N PHE A 39 -4.74 10.70 -4.03
CA PHE A 39 -5.34 11.36 -5.18
C PHE A 39 -6.87 11.22 -5.19
N ILE A 40 -7.38 9.99 -4.97
CA ILE A 40 -8.83 9.71 -4.94
C ILE A 40 -9.51 10.53 -3.83
N LYS A 41 -8.89 10.65 -2.65
CA LYS A 41 -9.40 11.46 -1.54
C LYS A 41 -9.45 12.95 -1.89
N ALA A 42 -8.37 13.46 -2.47
CA ALA A 42 -8.26 14.88 -2.81
C ALA A 42 -9.16 15.27 -3.99
N ASN A 43 -9.49 14.32 -4.88
CA ASN A 43 -10.19 14.58 -6.14
C ASN A 43 -11.39 13.63 -6.35
N PRO A 44 -12.41 13.62 -5.46
CA PRO A 44 -13.50 12.64 -5.52
C PRO A 44 -14.34 12.71 -6.81
N ASN A 45 -14.46 13.88 -7.41
CA ASN A 45 -15.27 14.14 -8.62
C ASN A 45 -14.44 14.27 -9.90
N HIS A 46 -13.13 13.99 -9.87
CA HIS A 46 -12.28 14.09 -11.04
C HIS A 46 -12.60 12.97 -12.05
N PRO A 47 -12.60 13.24 -13.38
CA PRO A 47 -12.91 12.23 -14.40
C PRO A 47 -12.07 10.96 -14.33
N LYS A 48 -10.81 11.05 -13.87
CA LYS A 48 -9.89 9.91 -13.69
C LYS A 48 -10.07 9.15 -12.37
N THR A 49 -10.92 9.61 -11.47
CA THR A 49 -11.14 8.96 -10.17
C THR A 49 -11.68 7.54 -10.29
N PRO A 50 -12.64 7.21 -11.19
CA PRO A 50 -13.09 5.83 -11.37
C PRO A 50 -11.98 4.90 -11.85
N GLU A 51 -11.11 5.37 -12.74
CA GLU A 51 -9.96 4.62 -13.23
C GLU A 51 -8.92 4.41 -12.13
N SER A 52 -8.63 5.46 -11.35
CA SER A 52 -7.74 5.40 -10.19
C SER A 52 -8.21 4.41 -9.13
N LYS A 53 -9.52 4.31 -8.88
CA LYS A 53 -10.10 3.29 -7.97
C LYS A 53 -9.86 1.87 -8.48
N ARG A 54 -10.06 1.62 -9.79
CA ARG A 54 -9.77 0.32 -10.40
C ARG A 54 -8.29 -0.02 -10.30
N LYS A 55 -7.42 0.96 -10.57
CA LYS A 55 -5.98 0.81 -10.45
C LYS A 55 -5.55 0.50 -9.02
N LEU A 56 -6.11 1.18 -8.02
CA LEU A 56 -5.84 0.92 -6.62
C LEU A 56 -6.14 -0.53 -6.24
N ILE A 57 -7.31 -1.03 -6.63
CA ILE A 57 -7.70 -2.42 -6.38
C ILE A 57 -6.77 -3.40 -7.11
N ALA A 58 -6.38 -3.10 -8.36
CA ALA A 58 -5.45 -3.91 -9.11
C ALA A 58 -4.07 -3.98 -8.46
N VAL A 59 -3.54 -2.84 -7.97
CA VAL A 59 -2.24 -2.76 -7.28
C VAL A 59 -2.29 -3.55 -5.96
N ILE A 60 -3.35 -3.42 -5.17
CA ILE A 60 -3.49 -4.14 -3.89
C ILE A 60 -3.60 -5.66 -4.11
N ASN A 61 -4.28 -6.09 -5.17
CA ASN A 61 -4.47 -7.51 -5.49
C ASN A 61 -3.34 -8.12 -6.32
N SER A 62 -2.38 -7.30 -6.79
CA SER A 62 -1.27 -7.77 -7.60
C SER A 62 -0.17 -8.38 -6.72
N ASP A 63 -0.37 -9.61 -6.27
CA ASP A 63 0.72 -10.50 -5.83
C ASP A 63 1.57 -11.01 -7.03
N LYS A 64 1.38 -10.41 -8.24
CA LYS A 64 1.94 -10.92 -9.49
C LYS A 64 3.00 -9.99 -10.03
N THR A 65 4.16 -10.59 -10.35
CA THR A 65 5.26 -9.96 -11.08
C THR A 65 4.79 -9.31 -12.39
N PRO A 66 5.43 -8.20 -12.85
CA PRO A 66 5.04 -7.46 -14.08
C PRO A 66 4.89 -8.32 -15.34
N LYS A 67 5.56 -9.47 -15.41
CA LYS A 67 5.43 -10.43 -16.54
C LYS A 67 4.06 -11.07 -16.65
N GLN A 68 3.28 -11.17 -15.60
CA GLN A 68 1.94 -11.76 -15.62
C GLN A 68 0.84 -10.76 -15.99
N GLN A 69 1.08 -9.45 -15.81
CA GLN A 69 0.14 -8.41 -16.23
C GLN A 69 0.13 -8.22 -17.77
N ALA A 70 1.27 -8.39 -18.43
CA ALA A 70 1.36 -8.29 -19.89
C ALA A 70 0.66 -9.45 -20.63
N GLN A 71 0.44 -10.59 -19.97
CA GLN A 71 -0.25 -11.75 -20.55
C GLN A 71 -1.78 -11.67 -20.40
N MET A 72 -2.31 -10.88 -19.45
CA MET A 72 -3.75 -10.69 -19.30
C MET A 72 -4.39 -9.81 -20.39
N ALA A 73 -3.61 -8.96 -21.06
CA ALA A 73 -4.11 -8.04 -22.09
C ALA A 73 -4.42 -8.72 -23.45
N LYS A 74 -4.14 -10.02 -23.60
CA LYS A 74 -4.31 -10.76 -24.88
C LYS A 74 -5.30 -11.93 -24.82
N HIS A 75 -6.09 -12.07 -23.78
CA HIS A 75 -7.13 -13.10 -23.79
C HIS A 75 -8.41 -12.59 -24.44
N ASN A 76 -8.60 -13.09 -25.65
CA ASN A 76 -9.86 -13.03 -26.39
C ASN A 76 -10.95 -13.75 -25.57
N VAL A 77 -11.82 -12.97 -24.91
CA VAL A 77 -12.87 -13.50 -24.04
C VAL A 77 -13.95 -14.12 -24.90
N LYS A 78 -13.93 -15.44 -25.03
CA LYS A 78 -15.11 -16.19 -25.49
C LYS A 78 -16.13 -16.20 -24.34
N PRO A 79 -17.43 -15.98 -24.60
CA PRO A 79 -18.44 -16.02 -23.55
C PRO A 79 -18.50 -17.41 -22.92
N ASN A 80 -18.12 -17.50 -21.67
CA ASN A 80 -18.17 -18.73 -20.88
C ASN A 80 -19.53 -18.93 -20.28
N ASN A 81 -19.98 -20.19 -20.31
CA ASN A 81 -21.21 -20.65 -19.68
C ASN A 81 -21.20 -20.29 -18.17
N THR A 82 -22.08 -19.37 -17.78
CA THR A 82 -22.16 -18.77 -16.43
C THR A 82 -22.32 -19.81 -15.30
N GLU A 83 -22.92 -20.98 -15.59
CA GLU A 83 -23.11 -22.05 -14.60
C GLU A 83 -21.79 -22.77 -14.24
N LYS A 84 -20.95 -23.05 -15.23
CA LYS A 84 -19.59 -23.61 -14.99
C LYS A 84 -18.70 -22.66 -14.25
N LEU A 85 -18.81 -21.33 -14.52
CA LEU A 85 -18.07 -20.30 -13.85
C LEU A 85 -18.46 -20.19 -12.36
N LYS A 86 -19.79 -20.21 -12.06
CA LYS A 86 -20.28 -20.20 -10.67
C LYS A 86 -19.80 -21.42 -9.87
N THR A 87 -19.73 -22.59 -10.51
CA THR A 87 -19.29 -23.83 -9.84
C THR A 87 -17.75 -23.82 -9.62
N ALA A 88 -16.98 -23.27 -10.59
CA ALA A 88 -15.54 -23.09 -10.46
C ALA A 88 -15.23 -22.08 -9.36
N ILE A 89 -15.90 -20.92 -9.35
CA ILE A 89 -15.75 -19.89 -8.31
C ILE A 89 -16.07 -20.45 -6.92
N LYS A 90 -17.16 -21.25 -6.77
CA LYS A 90 -17.48 -21.89 -5.48
C LYS A 90 -16.40 -22.89 -5.04
N LYS A 91 -15.81 -23.65 -5.97
CA LYS A 91 -14.71 -24.58 -5.67
C LYS A 91 -13.41 -23.87 -5.31
N ASP A 92 -13.08 -22.77 -6.00
CA ASP A 92 -11.88 -21.98 -5.74
C ASP A 92 -12.00 -21.21 -4.42
N ILE A 93 -13.19 -20.70 -4.08
CA ILE A 93 -13.50 -20.08 -2.79
C ILE A 93 -13.36 -21.10 -1.64
N ALA A 94 -13.78 -22.35 -1.84
CA ALA A 94 -13.68 -23.39 -0.82
C ALA A 94 -12.25 -23.94 -0.63
N LYS A 95 -11.39 -23.83 -1.64
CA LYS A 95 -10.07 -24.46 -1.66
C LYS A 95 -8.90 -23.52 -1.32
N ASP A 96 -9.07 -22.20 -1.49
CA ASP A 96 -7.96 -21.26 -1.57
C ASP A 96 -7.95 -20.18 -0.48
N GLY A 97 -8.81 -20.27 0.55
CA GLY A 97 -8.85 -19.25 1.61
C GLY A 97 -9.08 -17.83 1.08
N SER A 98 -9.82 -17.69 -0.02
CA SER A 98 -10.09 -16.41 -0.72
C SER A 98 -10.71 -15.35 0.20
N ASN A 99 -11.31 -15.77 1.31
CA ASN A 99 -11.78 -14.90 2.37
C ASN A 99 -10.63 -14.06 2.98
N ASP A 100 -9.41 -14.62 3.08
CA ASP A 100 -8.26 -13.91 3.67
C ASP A 100 -7.68 -12.84 2.73
N LYS A 101 -7.67 -13.09 1.42
CA LYS A 101 -7.22 -12.07 0.43
C LYS A 101 -8.19 -10.90 0.37
N HIS A 102 -9.49 -11.16 0.27
CA HIS A 102 -10.51 -10.11 0.26
C HIS A 102 -10.52 -9.32 1.57
N LYS A 103 -10.36 -10.00 2.70
CA LYS A 103 -10.25 -9.35 4.01
C LYS A 103 -9.03 -8.46 4.09
N ARG A 104 -7.85 -8.94 3.68
CA ARG A 104 -6.62 -8.12 3.64
C ARG A 104 -6.76 -6.90 2.75
N THR A 105 -7.38 -7.06 1.58
CA THR A 105 -7.64 -5.95 0.66
C THR A 105 -8.59 -4.92 1.28
N ALA A 106 -9.67 -5.37 1.91
CA ALA A 106 -10.62 -4.49 2.59
C ALA A 106 -9.97 -3.77 3.77
N ASP A 107 -9.20 -4.47 4.60
CA ASP A 107 -8.48 -3.90 5.75
C ASP A 107 -7.48 -2.83 5.30
N LEU A 108 -6.76 -3.09 4.20
CA LEU A 108 -5.82 -2.12 3.64
C LEU A 108 -6.53 -0.91 3.05
N LEU A 109 -7.61 -1.11 2.29
CA LEU A 109 -8.41 -0.01 1.76
C LEU A 109 -9.00 0.84 2.89
N ASN A 110 -9.53 0.21 3.93
CA ASN A 110 -10.03 0.90 5.10
C ASN A 110 -8.93 1.72 5.78
N HIS A 111 -7.73 1.16 5.94
CA HIS A 111 -6.58 1.88 6.51
C HIS A 111 -6.18 3.09 5.64
N LEU A 112 -6.09 2.92 4.31
CA LEU A 112 -5.69 3.99 3.39
C LEU A 112 -6.72 5.14 3.32
N PHE A 113 -8.01 4.83 3.47
CA PHE A 113 -9.09 5.83 3.40
C PHE A 113 -9.54 6.36 4.75
N ASN A 114 -9.23 5.67 5.84
CA ASN A 114 -9.52 6.13 7.19
C ASN A 114 -8.29 6.83 7.78
N THR A 115 -8.45 8.08 8.18
CA THR A 115 -7.40 8.87 8.85
C THR A 115 -7.51 8.82 10.38
N ASP A 116 -8.05 7.73 10.93
CA ASP A 116 -8.21 7.60 12.37
C ASP A 116 -6.84 7.49 13.08
N PRO A 117 -6.44 8.51 13.87
CA PRO A 117 -5.19 8.47 14.63
C PRO A 117 -5.14 7.31 15.64
N SER A 118 -6.30 6.80 16.06
CA SER A 118 -6.45 5.70 17.01
C SER A 118 -6.27 4.31 16.37
N SER A 119 -6.08 4.24 15.05
CA SER A 119 -5.85 2.98 14.34
C SER A 119 -4.77 2.15 15.02
N LYS A 120 -5.09 0.88 15.30
CA LYS A 120 -4.16 -0.08 15.91
C LYS A 120 -3.17 -0.67 14.90
N THR A 121 -3.33 -0.37 13.63
CA THR A 121 -2.50 -0.87 12.53
C THR A 121 -1.68 0.23 11.88
N ALA A 122 -0.61 -0.15 11.21
CA ALA A 122 0.25 0.73 10.43
C ALA A 122 0.62 0.06 9.10
N TYR A 123 0.72 0.86 8.07
CA TYR A 123 1.17 0.46 6.74
C TYR A 123 2.70 0.42 6.69
N VAL A 124 3.24 -0.71 6.26
CA VAL A 124 4.69 -0.89 6.05
C VAL A 124 4.93 -1.15 4.58
N GLN A 125 5.63 -0.24 3.92
CA GLN A 125 6.06 -0.38 2.54
C GLN A 125 7.54 -0.71 2.50
N ILE A 126 7.91 -1.72 1.74
CA ILE A 126 9.30 -2.08 1.46
C ILE A 126 9.59 -1.80 0.00
N ILE A 127 10.58 -0.96 -0.26
CA ILE A 127 11.08 -0.64 -1.60
C ILE A 127 12.41 -1.40 -1.77
N ASN A 128 12.44 -2.32 -2.71
CA ASN A 128 13.65 -3.07 -3.07
C ASN A 128 14.30 -2.44 -4.31
N LYS A 129 15.43 -1.77 -4.13
CA LYS A 129 16.23 -1.21 -5.23
C LYS A 129 17.34 -2.15 -5.69
N SER A 130 17.46 -3.32 -5.05
CA SER A 130 18.46 -4.32 -5.44
C SER A 130 18.01 -5.13 -6.67
N LYS A 131 18.95 -5.85 -7.26
CA LYS A 131 18.69 -6.74 -8.39
C LYS A 131 18.17 -8.12 -7.98
N CYS A 132 18.04 -8.39 -6.68
CA CYS A 132 17.64 -9.68 -6.11
C CYS A 132 16.21 -9.63 -5.55
N ASN A 133 15.47 -10.72 -5.68
CA ASN A 133 14.19 -10.87 -4.97
C ASN A 133 14.46 -11.03 -3.47
N LEU A 134 13.68 -10.34 -2.65
CA LEU A 134 13.81 -10.35 -1.19
C LEU A 134 12.59 -11.00 -0.56
N ILE A 135 12.83 -11.77 0.51
CA ILE A 135 11.79 -12.15 1.46
C ILE A 135 12.08 -11.41 2.75
N VAL A 136 11.28 -10.37 3.02
CA VAL A 136 11.42 -9.58 4.26
C VAL A 136 10.58 -10.22 5.36
N LYS A 137 11.24 -10.66 6.42
CA LYS A 137 10.61 -11.19 7.62
C LYS A 137 10.42 -10.05 8.61
N ILE A 138 9.20 -9.82 9.04
CA ILE A 138 8.83 -8.83 10.04
C ILE A 138 8.36 -9.58 11.28
N SER A 139 9.20 -9.62 12.31
CA SER A 139 9.00 -10.43 13.52
C SER A 139 8.76 -9.53 14.72
N GLY A 140 7.67 -9.75 15.44
CA GLY A 140 7.29 -9.00 16.63
C GLY A 140 6.14 -9.72 17.34
N LYS A 141 5.12 -8.98 17.76
CA LYS A 141 3.89 -9.54 18.33
C LYS A 141 3.21 -10.55 17.40
N LYS A 142 3.27 -10.27 16.10
CA LYS A 142 2.87 -11.14 15.00
C LYS A 142 4.05 -11.30 14.04
N PHE A 143 3.94 -12.29 13.18
CA PHE A 143 4.97 -12.61 12.20
C PHE A 143 4.39 -12.42 10.79
N TYR A 144 5.14 -11.68 9.94
CA TYR A 144 4.77 -11.44 8.56
C TYR A 144 5.94 -11.76 7.64
N ASN A 145 5.67 -12.37 6.49
CA ASN A 145 6.62 -12.55 5.40
C ASN A 145 6.13 -11.73 4.21
N LEU A 146 7.02 -10.90 3.67
CA LEU A 146 6.72 -10.06 2.54
C LEU A 146 7.70 -10.36 1.42
N ASP A 147 7.20 -10.88 0.29
CA ASP A 147 7.98 -11.08 -0.91
C ASP A 147 8.09 -9.75 -1.68
N VAL A 148 9.31 -9.29 -1.94
CA VAL A 148 9.57 -8.01 -2.63
C VAL A 148 10.48 -8.27 -3.81
N PRO A 149 9.94 -8.33 -5.05
CA PRO A 149 10.73 -8.59 -6.24
C PRO A 149 11.83 -7.55 -6.46
N ALA A 150 12.85 -7.92 -7.25
CA ALA A 150 13.94 -7.03 -7.64
C ALA A 150 13.42 -5.76 -8.31
N ASN A 151 13.98 -4.60 -7.95
CA ASN A 151 13.60 -3.28 -8.45
C ASN A 151 12.10 -2.98 -8.33
N ASN A 152 11.45 -3.51 -7.30
CA ASN A 152 10.02 -3.38 -7.07
C ASN A 152 9.74 -3.02 -5.61
N GLN A 153 8.47 -2.90 -5.25
CA GLN A 153 8.01 -2.64 -3.90
C GLN A 153 6.86 -3.57 -3.54
N ASN A 154 6.69 -3.81 -2.26
CA ASN A 154 5.53 -4.49 -1.72
C ASN A 154 5.19 -3.91 -0.34
N PHE A 155 4.02 -4.23 0.19
CA PHE A 155 3.50 -3.63 1.41
C PHE A 155 2.70 -4.64 2.23
N VAL A 156 2.59 -4.34 3.52
CA VAL A 156 1.78 -5.12 4.47
C VAL A 156 1.21 -4.20 5.54
N LEU A 157 0.02 -4.52 6.02
CA LEU A 157 -0.58 -3.89 7.18
C LEU A 157 -0.20 -4.71 8.42
N VAL A 158 0.44 -4.06 9.40
CA VAL A 158 0.89 -4.70 10.65
C VAL A 158 0.23 -4.02 11.86
N ASP A 159 0.09 -4.73 12.98
CA ASP A 159 -0.28 -4.10 14.25
C ASP A 159 0.84 -3.13 14.67
N LYS A 160 0.49 -2.00 15.30
CA LYS A 160 1.49 -1.08 15.85
C LYS A 160 2.30 -1.77 16.96
N GLY A 161 3.62 -1.57 16.97
CA GLY A 161 4.50 -2.18 17.95
C GLY A 161 5.97 -2.23 17.54
N ASN A 162 6.75 -2.98 18.31
CA ASN A 162 8.17 -3.20 18.04
C ASN A 162 8.35 -4.45 17.18
N TYR A 163 9.13 -4.32 16.11
CA TYR A 163 9.41 -5.37 15.15
C TYR A 163 10.88 -5.41 14.79
N SER A 164 11.37 -6.62 14.51
CA SER A 164 12.65 -6.86 13.87
C SER A 164 12.40 -7.20 12.40
N LEU A 165 12.95 -6.39 11.50
CA LEU A 165 12.93 -6.62 10.06
C LEU A 165 14.22 -7.31 9.65
N THR A 166 14.12 -8.50 9.06
CA THR A 166 15.29 -9.26 8.59
C THR A 166 15.07 -9.74 7.16
N THR A 167 16.12 -9.66 6.35
CA THR A 167 16.15 -10.19 4.99
C THR A 167 17.59 -10.42 4.54
N SER A 168 17.75 -11.07 3.40
CA SER A 168 19.02 -11.09 2.68
C SER A 168 18.88 -10.27 1.40
N VAL A 169 19.73 -9.26 1.24
CA VAL A 169 19.81 -8.44 0.02
C VAL A 169 20.96 -8.99 -0.79
N CYS A 170 20.63 -9.78 -1.84
CA CYS A 170 21.61 -10.58 -2.57
C CYS A 170 22.45 -11.45 -1.59
N ASP A 171 23.73 -11.14 -1.40
CA ASP A 171 24.63 -11.89 -0.53
C ASP A 171 24.79 -11.25 0.87
N ALA A 172 24.18 -10.09 1.12
CA ALA A 172 24.27 -9.37 2.39
C ALA A 172 23.04 -9.60 3.27
N LYS A 173 23.25 -9.87 4.55
CA LYS A 173 22.17 -9.94 5.56
C LYS A 173 21.79 -8.55 6.05
N TYR A 174 20.51 -8.26 6.04
CA TYR A 174 19.95 -7.06 6.63
C TYR A 174 19.16 -7.40 7.89
N SER A 175 19.38 -6.65 8.96
CA SER A 175 18.58 -6.74 10.19
C SER A 175 18.40 -5.35 10.79
N SER A 176 17.18 -5.00 11.17
CA SER A 176 16.89 -3.70 11.77
C SER A 176 15.68 -3.81 12.70
N ASN A 177 15.80 -3.24 13.91
CA ASN A 177 14.69 -3.11 14.83
C ASN A 177 13.95 -1.80 14.56
N LYS A 178 12.63 -1.85 14.49
CA LYS A 178 11.75 -0.71 14.22
C LYS A 178 10.61 -0.67 15.23
N ASN A 179 10.37 0.51 15.79
CA ASN A 179 9.11 0.80 16.47
C ASN A 179 8.13 1.34 15.42
N ILE A 180 7.12 0.54 15.09
CA ILE A 180 6.12 0.87 14.08
C ILE A 180 4.89 1.44 14.78
N GLY A 181 4.92 2.75 15.06
CA GLY A 181 3.78 3.49 15.64
C GLY A 181 2.94 4.22 14.60
N LYS A 182 3.44 4.34 13.37
CA LYS A 182 2.81 4.99 12.21
C LYS A 182 3.23 4.31 10.93
N ASP A 183 2.64 4.70 9.82
CA ASP A 183 3.02 4.23 8.48
C ASP A 183 4.50 4.53 8.20
N ILE A 184 5.20 3.54 7.64
CA ILE A 184 6.63 3.66 7.35
C ILE A 184 6.97 3.12 5.96
N VAL A 185 8.02 3.69 5.37
CA VAL A 185 8.65 3.20 4.14
C VAL A 185 10.09 2.79 4.48
N VAL A 186 10.48 1.61 4.04
CA VAL A 186 11.85 1.08 4.19
C VAL A 186 12.41 0.80 2.81
N THR A 187 13.52 1.45 2.47
CA THR A 187 14.23 1.21 1.21
C THR A 187 15.44 0.31 1.46
N LEU A 188 15.57 -0.73 0.65
CA LEU A 188 16.67 -1.69 0.63
C LEU A 188 17.42 -1.59 -0.70
N ASN A 189 18.73 -1.40 -0.64
CA ASN A 189 19.61 -1.22 -1.81
C ASN A 189 20.57 -2.40 -1.94
#